data_a62bffd79d308d9b79943349e6d32780
#
_entry.id   a62bffd79d308d9b79943349e6d32780
#
_cell.length_a   1.000
_cell.length_b   1.000
_cell.length_c   1.000
_cell.angle_alpha   90.00
_cell.angle_beta   90.00
_cell.angle_gamma   90.00
#
_symmetry.space_group_name_H-M   'P 1'
#
loop_
_entity.id
_entity.type
_entity.pdbx_description
1 polymer ?
#
loop_
_entity_poly.entity_id
_entity_poly.type
_entity_poly.pdbx_seq_one_letter_code
_entity_poly.pdbx_strand_id
1 'polypeptide(L)' 'MDKTYYDTVDQLEKAGVSREYILGWMGGYLGNPDREEQRVTEAYTAGYEDAQNGNTDNADAHKQ' A
#
# COMPACT_ATOMS: atom_id res chain seq x y z
N MET A 1 6.32 -2.83 -16.65
CA MET A 1 6.06 -2.38 -15.29
C MET A 1 7.33 -2.28 -14.51
N ASP A 2 7.32 -1.41 -13.57
CA ASP A 2 8.47 -1.06 -12.78
C ASP A 2 8.85 -2.22 -11.86
N LYS A 3 10.12 -2.62 -11.88
CA LYS A 3 10.62 -3.67 -11.02
C LYS A 3 10.45 -3.29 -9.54
N THR A 4 10.64 -2.03 -9.21
CA THR A 4 10.48 -1.55 -7.83
C THR A 4 9.07 -1.81 -7.32
N TYR A 5 8.08 -1.63 -8.17
CA TYR A 5 6.69 -1.88 -7.80
C TYR A 5 6.49 -3.35 -7.37
N TYR A 6 6.93 -4.27 -8.21
CA TYR A 6 6.76 -5.70 -7.90
C TYR A 6 7.58 -6.12 -6.70
N ASP A 7 8.80 -5.62 -6.60
CA ASP A 7 9.66 -5.96 -5.47
C ASP A 7 9.06 -5.48 -4.16
N THR A 8 8.50 -4.27 -4.14
CA THR A 8 7.91 -3.72 -2.94
C THR A 8 6.67 -4.51 -2.53
N VAL A 9 5.79 -4.79 -3.49
CA VAL A 9 4.59 -5.57 -3.19
C VAL A 9 4.95 -6.94 -2.64
N ASP A 10 5.94 -7.59 -3.23
CA ASP A 10 6.40 -8.89 -2.77
C ASP A 10 6.94 -8.82 -1.35
N GLN A 11 7.73 -7.80 -1.04
CA GLN A 11 8.26 -7.61 0.30
C GLN A 11 7.15 -7.39 1.32
N LEU A 12 6.16 -6.59 0.97
CA LEU A 12 5.04 -6.33 1.86
C LEU A 12 4.27 -7.61 2.16
N GLU A 13 4.05 -8.44 1.16
CA GLU A 13 3.38 -9.72 1.36
C GLU A 13 4.18 -10.64 2.26
N LYS A 14 5.48 -10.73 2.01
CA LYS A 14 6.35 -11.60 2.81
C LYS A 14 6.49 -11.12 4.24
N ALA A 15 6.38 -9.83 4.46
CA ALA A 15 6.46 -9.28 5.81
C ALA A 15 5.16 -9.43 6.60
N GLY A 16 4.09 -9.92 5.97
CA GLY A 16 2.82 -10.10 6.65
C GLY A 16 2.02 -8.83 6.82
N VAL A 17 2.28 -7.84 5.98
CA VAL A 17 1.55 -6.57 6.02
C VAL A 17 0.11 -6.81 5.58
N SER A 18 -0.83 -6.08 6.17
CA SER A 18 -2.24 -6.26 5.89
C SER A 18 -2.53 -6.03 4.41
N ARG A 19 -3.51 -6.79 3.92
CA ARG A 19 -3.88 -6.72 2.51
C ARG A 19 -4.37 -5.32 2.14
N GLU A 20 -5.09 -4.66 3.04
CA GLU A 20 -5.59 -3.31 2.79
C GLU A 20 -4.47 -2.32 2.56
N TYR A 21 -3.40 -2.42 3.35
CA TYR A 21 -2.24 -1.57 3.14
C TYR A 21 -1.64 -1.81 1.75
N ILE A 22 -1.47 -3.08 1.40
CA ILE A 22 -0.87 -3.43 0.12
C ILE A 22 -1.71 -2.91 -1.04
N LEU A 23 -3.03 -3.09 -0.95
CA LEU A 23 -3.92 -2.59 -2.00
C LEU A 23 -3.87 -1.07 -2.11
N GLY A 24 -3.84 -0.38 -0.97
CA GLY A 24 -3.70 1.06 -0.96
C GLY A 24 -2.39 1.50 -1.58
N TRP A 25 -1.30 0.83 -1.21
CA TRP A 25 0.02 1.14 -1.74
C TRP A 25 0.05 0.98 -3.27
N MET A 26 -0.53 -0.12 -3.76
CA MET A 26 -0.58 -0.36 -5.19
C MET A 26 -1.32 0.75 -5.92
N GLY A 27 -2.50 1.13 -5.40
CA GLY A 27 -3.28 2.20 -6.00
C GLY A 27 -2.56 3.54 -5.98
N GLY A 28 -1.92 3.87 -4.86
CA GLY A 28 -1.19 5.12 -4.74
C GLY A 28 0.02 5.17 -5.66
N TYR A 29 0.75 4.07 -5.76
CA TYR A 29 1.93 4.01 -6.63
C TYR A 29 1.55 4.18 -8.09
N LEU A 30 0.47 3.54 -8.52
CA LEU A 30 0.02 3.61 -9.90
C LEU A 30 -0.73 4.90 -10.22
N GLY A 31 -1.00 5.73 -9.22
CA GLY A 31 -1.69 6.98 -9.42
C GLY A 31 -3.18 6.82 -9.66
N ASN A 32 -3.75 5.70 -9.26
CA ASN A 32 -5.19 5.48 -9.39
C ASN A 32 -5.95 6.41 -8.44
N PRO A 33 -7.17 6.80 -8.80
CA PRO A 33 -7.98 7.60 -7.90
C PRO A 33 -8.21 6.87 -6.58
N ASP A 34 -8.22 7.62 -5.49
CA ASP A 34 -8.55 7.08 -4.19
C ASP A 34 -9.95 6.49 -4.24
N ARG A 35 -10.16 5.39 -3.52
CA ARG A 35 -11.48 4.79 -3.46
C ARG A 35 -12.37 5.60 -2.55
N GLU A 36 -13.58 5.88 -3.03
CA GLU A 36 -14.56 6.59 -2.22
C GLU A 36 -15.59 5.63 -1.62
N GLU A 37 -15.29 4.34 -1.67
CA GLU A 37 -16.19 3.35 -1.11
C GLU A 37 -16.11 3.35 0.41
N GLN A 38 -17.16 2.86 1.03
CA GLN A 38 -17.30 2.88 2.47
C GLN A 38 -16.25 2.05 3.20
N ARG A 39 -15.46 1.30 2.49
CA ARG A 39 -14.54 0.35 3.10
C ARG A 39 -13.09 0.77 3.04
N VAL A 40 -12.86 2.05 2.85
CA VAL A 40 -11.50 2.56 2.94
C VAL A 40 -11.09 2.51 4.41
N THR A 41 -10.07 1.72 4.70
CA THR A 41 -9.58 1.55 6.07
C THR A 41 -8.36 2.44 6.29
N GLU A 42 -7.95 2.56 7.57
CA GLU A 42 -6.71 3.26 7.88
C GLU A 42 -5.52 2.63 7.16
N ALA A 43 -5.50 1.30 7.09
CA ALA A 43 -4.41 0.61 6.41
C ALA A 43 -4.37 0.97 4.94
N TYR A 44 -5.52 1.00 4.28
CA TYR A 44 -5.59 1.39 2.87
C TYR A 44 -5.06 2.81 2.68
N THR A 45 -5.54 3.74 3.49
CA THR A 45 -5.13 5.13 3.40
C THR A 45 -3.62 5.28 3.63
N ALA A 46 -3.10 4.59 4.64
CA ALA A 46 -1.67 4.65 4.94
C ALA A 46 -0.86 4.12 3.76
N GLY A 47 -1.28 3.01 3.17
CA GLY A 47 -0.59 2.47 2.01
C GLY A 47 -0.61 3.42 0.83
N TYR A 48 -1.77 4.01 0.57
CA TYR A 48 -1.93 4.95 -0.53
C TYR A 48 -1.01 6.15 -0.37
N GLU A 49 -0.99 6.74 0.84
CA GLU A 49 -0.14 7.90 1.11
C GLU A 49 1.33 7.55 1.03
N ASP A 50 1.73 6.41 1.59
CA ASP A 50 3.12 5.98 1.53
C ASP A 50 3.59 5.80 0.09
N ALA A 51 2.74 5.24 -0.76
CA ALA A 51 3.09 5.06 -2.15
C ALA A 51 3.26 6.39 -2.86
N GLN A 52 2.42 7.36 -2.56
CA GLN A 52 2.55 8.69 -3.14
C GLN A 52 3.86 9.37 -2.71
N ASN A 53 4.30 9.07 -1.48
CA ASN A 53 5.57 9.60 -0.97
C ASN A 53 6.77 8.75 -1.35
N GLY A 54 6.55 7.61 -1.99
CA GLY A 54 7.61 6.74 -2.45
C GLY A 54 8.25 5.90 -1.36
N ASN A 55 7.51 5.58 -0.29
CA ASN A 55 8.06 4.80 0.81
C ASN A 55 7.03 3.80 1.35
N THR A 56 7.44 3.04 2.39
CA THR A 56 6.57 2.09 3.08
C THR A 56 6.70 2.26 4.60
N ASP A 57 6.87 3.49 5.04
CA ASP A 57 7.19 3.76 6.44
C ASP A 57 6.11 3.28 7.40
N ASN A 58 4.86 3.29 6.99
CA ASN A 58 3.76 2.88 7.85
C ASN A 58 3.41 1.39 7.74
N ALA A 59 4.14 0.65 6.91
CA ALA A 59 3.84 -0.77 6.72
C ALA A 59 3.93 -1.56 8.02
N ASP A 60 4.92 -1.25 8.85
CA ASP A 60 5.10 -1.97 10.11
C ASP A 60 3.92 -1.80 11.05
N ALA A 61 3.25 -0.67 10.99
CA ALA A 61 2.09 -0.42 11.84
C ALA A 61 0.87 -1.22 11.41
N HIS A 62 0.90 -1.79 10.20
CA HIS A 62 -0.23 -2.53 9.63
C HIS A 62 0.11 -3.98 9.35
N LYS A 63 1.11 -4.52 10.01
CA LYS A 63 1.40 -5.95 9.93
C LYS A 63 0.32 -6.76 10.64
N GLN A 64 0.00 -7.88 10.06
CA GLN A 64 -0.96 -8.81 10.68
C GLN A 64 -0.26 -9.76 11.64
#